data_0968a474daf7eb318b4d840c2d208921
#
_entry.id   0968a474daf7eb318b4d840c2d208921
#
_cell.length_a   1.000
_cell.length_b   1.000
_cell.length_c   1.000
_cell.angle_alpha   90.00
_cell.angle_beta   90.00
_cell.angle_gamma   90.00
#
_symmetry.space_group_name_H-M   'P 1'
#
loop_
_entity.id
_entity.type
_entity.pdbx_description
1 polymer ?
#
loop_
_entity_poly.entity_id
_entity_poly.type
_entity_poly.pdbx_seq_one_letter_code
_entity_poly.pdbx_strand_id
1 'polypeptide(L)'
;MRSTSRWLSGSSFRIFFDAVLHKEFVGRKSDKLLRWRIWLLVAALALVVQAPIAAEIVRHWTSLAKDGIHDPKSPALKALQEPGVALSRLPADRVGNQVNWVAALEQGVINPRTNILPETKVRILDTDILLNLRGGTPIVRFPHRQHTLWLDCSNCHEHLFQSKAGANKFSMERILQGEQCGVCHGAVSFPLTACARCHNTPRDKPLPAAAVRGS
;
A
#
# COMPACT_ATOMS: atom_id res chain seq x y z
N MET A 1 -43.28 -6.54 -19.34
CA MET A 1 -42.33 -7.57 -19.78
C MET A 1 -41.42 -7.91 -18.58
N ARG A 2 -41.64 -9.09 -17.99
CA ARG A 2 -40.87 -9.57 -16.82
C ARG A 2 -39.80 -10.54 -17.34
N SER A 3 -38.52 -10.22 -17.16
CA SER A 3 -37.38 -11.11 -17.44
C SER A 3 -37.07 -11.91 -16.19
N THR A 4 -37.30 -13.22 -16.21
CA THR A 4 -36.93 -14.16 -15.19
C THR A 4 -35.56 -14.75 -15.51
N SER A 5 -34.52 -14.33 -14.82
CA SER A 5 -33.21 -14.97 -14.85
C SER A 5 -33.19 -16.22 -13.96
N ARG A 6 -33.11 -17.37 -14.61
CA ARG A 6 -33.03 -18.70 -13.99
C ARG A 6 -31.60 -18.97 -13.53
N TRP A 7 -31.38 -19.04 -12.22
CA TRP A 7 -30.12 -19.52 -11.65
C TRP A 7 -30.05 -21.04 -11.77
N LEU A 8 -29.05 -21.54 -12.46
CA LEU A 8 -28.74 -22.98 -12.50
C LEU A 8 -28.00 -23.34 -11.20
N SER A 9 -28.65 -24.16 -10.37
CA SER A 9 -28.13 -24.65 -9.10
C SER A 9 -27.00 -25.66 -9.35
N GLY A 10 -25.88 -25.46 -8.64
CA GLY A 10 -24.66 -26.24 -8.73
C GLY A 10 -24.69 -27.66 -8.15
N SER A 11 -25.82 -28.35 -8.23
CA SER A 11 -25.98 -29.71 -7.70
C SER A 11 -25.52 -30.84 -8.64
N SER A 12 -25.33 -30.57 -9.94
CA SER A 12 -24.96 -31.60 -10.91
C SER A 12 -23.47 -32.00 -10.88
N PHE A 13 -22.59 -31.17 -10.30
CA PHE A 13 -21.14 -31.46 -10.27
C PHE A 13 -20.75 -32.41 -9.12
N ARG A 14 -21.52 -32.46 -8.03
CA ARG A 14 -21.28 -33.40 -6.91
C ARG A 14 -21.64 -34.83 -7.26
N ILE A 15 -22.69 -35.06 -8.04
CA ILE A 15 -23.18 -36.41 -8.36
C ILE A 15 -22.25 -37.15 -9.33
N PHE A 16 -21.53 -36.41 -10.18
CA PHE A 16 -20.62 -37.04 -11.15
C PHE A 16 -19.32 -37.52 -10.51
N PHE A 17 -18.84 -36.84 -9.48
CA PHE A 17 -17.61 -37.23 -8.77
C PHE A 17 -17.83 -38.44 -7.86
N ASP A 18 -18.98 -38.56 -7.22
CA ASP A 18 -19.30 -39.71 -6.37
C ASP A 18 -19.55 -41.01 -7.19
N ALA A 19 -20.10 -40.87 -8.41
CA ALA A 19 -20.41 -42.04 -9.24
C ALA A 19 -19.16 -42.69 -9.89
N VAL A 20 -18.14 -41.86 -10.18
CA VAL A 20 -16.87 -42.36 -10.78
C VAL A 20 -15.95 -43.00 -9.74
N LEU A 21 -15.96 -42.51 -8.49
CA LEU A 21 -15.12 -43.03 -7.42
C LEU A 21 -15.69 -44.31 -6.77
N HIS A 22 -17.01 -44.57 -6.90
CA HIS A 22 -17.64 -45.71 -6.25
C HIS A 22 -17.58 -47.02 -7.05
N LYS A 23 -17.27 -47.00 -8.35
CA LYS A 23 -17.33 -48.18 -9.21
C LYS A 23 -15.99 -48.95 -9.33
N GLU A 24 -14.88 -48.36 -8.95
CA GLU A 24 -13.54 -49.00 -9.12
C GLU A 24 -12.90 -49.51 -7.81
N PHE A 25 -13.55 -49.33 -6.65
CA PHE A 25 -12.89 -49.60 -5.34
C PHE A 25 -13.51 -50.70 -4.49
N VAL A 26 -14.36 -51.56 -5.07
CA VAL A 26 -14.90 -52.74 -4.33
C VAL A 26 -14.11 -53.99 -4.70
N GLY A 27 -12.86 -54.11 -4.26
CA GLY A 27 -12.13 -55.33 -4.55
C GLY A 27 -10.72 -55.50 -4.02
N ARG A 28 -10.22 -54.69 -3.09
CA ARG A 28 -8.93 -54.97 -2.49
C ARG A 28 -8.84 -54.62 -1.00
N LYS A 29 -8.82 -55.66 -0.17
CA LYS A 29 -8.46 -55.55 1.25
C LYS A 29 -6.95 -55.28 1.33
N SER A 30 -6.52 -54.09 1.25
CA SER A 30 -5.29 -53.50 1.78
C SER A 30 -5.12 -52.15 1.12
N ASP A 31 -5.19 -51.13 1.83
CA ASP A 31 -4.39 -49.91 1.70
C ASP A 31 -5.06 -48.72 2.31
N LYS A 32 -5.34 -48.83 3.61
CA LYS A 32 -5.60 -47.62 4.41
C LYS A 32 -4.42 -46.63 4.25
N LEU A 33 -3.18 -47.18 4.16
CA LEU A 33 -1.96 -46.41 3.95
C LEU A 33 -1.89 -45.76 2.57
N LEU A 34 -2.32 -46.45 1.50
CA LEU A 34 -2.32 -45.87 0.14
C LEU A 34 -3.37 -44.77 0.01
N ARG A 35 -4.55 -44.99 0.56
CA ARG A 35 -5.61 -43.99 0.60
C ARG A 35 -5.16 -42.74 1.37
N TRP A 36 -4.49 -42.89 2.50
CA TRP A 36 -4.00 -41.76 3.29
C TRP A 36 -2.87 -40.99 2.57
N ARG A 37 -1.98 -41.71 1.87
CA ARG A 37 -0.96 -41.09 1.02
C ARG A 37 -1.57 -40.29 -0.14
N ILE A 38 -2.62 -40.81 -0.77
CA ILE A 38 -3.35 -40.10 -1.81
C ILE A 38 -4.02 -38.83 -1.25
N TRP A 39 -4.68 -38.92 -0.09
CA TRP A 39 -5.28 -37.77 0.57
C TRP A 39 -4.24 -36.74 1.01
N LEU A 40 -3.07 -37.13 1.48
CA LEU A 40 -1.98 -36.22 1.80
C LEU A 40 -1.42 -35.55 0.55
N LEU A 41 -1.29 -36.25 -0.56
CA LEU A 41 -0.87 -35.68 -1.83
C LEU A 41 -1.91 -34.68 -2.39
N VAL A 42 -3.19 -35.00 -2.30
CA VAL A 42 -4.28 -34.11 -2.72
C VAL A 42 -4.34 -32.88 -1.81
N ALA A 43 -4.17 -33.04 -0.50
CA ALA A 43 -4.11 -31.92 0.45
C ALA A 43 -2.86 -31.05 0.22
N ALA A 44 -1.70 -31.64 -0.05
CA ALA A 44 -0.49 -30.91 -0.38
C ALA A 44 -0.63 -30.15 -1.72
N LEU A 45 -1.25 -30.78 -2.72
CA LEU A 45 -1.53 -30.15 -4.01
C LEU A 45 -2.55 -28.99 -3.87
N ALA A 46 -3.56 -29.15 -3.02
CA ALA A 46 -4.55 -28.10 -2.72
C ALA A 46 -3.92 -26.90 -1.98
N LEU A 47 -2.92 -27.11 -1.13
CA LEU A 47 -2.16 -26.06 -0.46
C LEU A 47 -1.27 -25.26 -1.42
N VAL A 48 -0.72 -25.89 -2.45
CA VAL A 48 0.11 -25.22 -3.46
C VAL A 48 -0.72 -24.31 -4.37
N VAL A 49 -1.99 -24.65 -4.61
CA VAL A 49 -2.88 -23.87 -5.49
C VAL A 49 -3.42 -22.59 -4.82
N GLN A 50 -3.28 -22.46 -3.50
CA GLN A 50 -3.80 -21.31 -2.75
C GLN A 50 -2.77 -20.20 -2.48
N ALA A 51 -1.59 -20.23 -3.09
CA ALA A 51 -0.71 -19.09 -3.06
C ALA A 51 -1.44 -17.89 -3.71
N PRO A 52 -1.70 -16.80 -2.99
CA PRO A 52 -2.30 -15.63 -3.61
C PRO A 52 -1.35 -15.17 -4.71
N ILE A 53 -1.79 -15.22 -5.96
CA ILE A 53 -1.11 -14.54 -7.05
C ILE A 53 -1.24 -13.06 -6.71
N ALA A 54 -0.23 -12.51 -6.05
CA ALA A 54 -0.13 -11.08 -5.85
C ALA A 54 -0.16 -10.45 -7.24
N ALA A 55 -1.25 -9.74 -7.55
CA ALA A 55 -1.37 -9.08 -8.84
C ALA A 55 -0.19 -8.12 -8.97
N GLU A 56 0.68 -8.38 -9.93
CA GLU A 56 1.82 -7.53 -10.21
C GLU A 56 1.32 -6.13 -10.58
N ILE A 57 1.87 -5.12 -9.92
CA ILE A 57 1.57 -3.73 -10.22
C ILE A 57 2.30 -3.37 -11.51
N VAL A 58 1.56 -3.34 -12.62
CA VAL A 58 2.11 -2.85 -13.88
C VAL A 58 2.33 -1.35 -13.77
N ARG A 59 3.58 -0.91 -13.96
CA ARG A 59 4.01 0.47 -13.85
C ARG A 59 4.35 1.03 -15.23
N HIS A 60 3.92 2.27 -15.47
CA HIS A 60 4.16 2.96 -16.74
C HIS A 60 4.77 4.32 -16.48
N TRP A 61 5.92 4.57 -17.09
CA TRP A 61 6.56 5.88 -17.08
C TRP A 61 6.71 6.38 -18.51
N THR A 62 6.37 7.63 -18.71
CA THR A 62 6.62 8.30 -19.97
C THR A 62 8.10 8.63 -20.06
N SER A 63 8.72 8.42 -21.23
CA SER A 63 10.09 8.83 -21.50
C SER A 63 10.22 10.35 -21.42
N LEU A 64 11.35 10.85 -20.94
CA LEU A 64 11.62 12.28 -20.79
C LEU A 64 11.46 13.07 -22.11
N ALA A 65 11.74 12.45 -23.23
CA ALA A 65 11.54 13.07 -24.54
C ALA A 65 10.07 13.20 -24.96
N LYS A 66 9.12 12.56 -24.23
CA LYS A 66 7.68 12.50 -24.56
C LYS A 66 6.77 12.95 -23.43
N ASP A 67 7.32 13.39 -22.31
CA ASP A 67 6.55 13.73 -21.11
C ASP A 67 5.83 15.10 -21.17
N GLY A 68 6.13 15.90 -22.20
CA GLY A 68 5.57 17.24 -22.35
C GLY A 68 6.17 18.29 -21.43
N ILE A 69 7.18 17.94 -20.62
CA ILE A 69 7.86 18.81 -19.66
C ILE A 69 9.25 19.18 -20.19
N HIS A 70 9.99 18.19 -20.70
CA HIS A 70 11.34 18.39 -21.21
C HIS A 70 11.32 18.74 -22.71
N ASP A 71 12.27 19.59 -23.12
CA ASP A 71 12.52 19.83 -24.55
C ASP A 71 13.18 18.56 -25.17
N PRO A 72 12.48 17.86 -26.08
CA PRO A 72 13.00 16.61 -26.67
C PRO A 72 14.28 16.81 -27.50
N LYS A 73 14.62 18.04 -27.89
CA LYS A 73 15.84 18.38 -28.62
C LYS A 73 16.98 18.80 -27.71
N SER A 74 16.75 18.96 -26.42
CA SER A 74 17.76 19.39 -25.47
C SER A 74 18.85 18.34 -25.30
N PRO A 75 20.14 18.72 -25.45
CA PRO A 75 21.25 17.81 -25.17
C PRO A 75 21.29 17.37 -23.69
N ALA A 76 20.67 18.14 -22.79
CA ALA A 76 20.60 17.81 -21.37
C ALA A 76 19.85 16.50 -21.08
N LEU A 77 18.93 16.06 -21.96
CA LEU A 77 18.25 14.78 -21.81
C LEU A 77 19.21 13.58 -21.71
N LYS A 78 20.37 13.67 -22.38
CA LYS A 78 21.39 12.62 -22.34
C LYS A 78 22.08 12.48 -20.98
N ALA A 79 22.00 13.52 -20.15
CA ALA A 79 22.56 13.54 -18.79
C ALA A 79 21.53 13.09 -17.72
N LEU A 80 20.26 12.96 -18.09
CA LEU A 80 19.20 12.54 -17.21
C LEU A 80 18.98 11.03 -17.28
N GLN A 81 18.45 10.47 -16.20
CA GLN A 81 18.05 9.06 -16.16
C GLN A 81 16.60 8.92 -16.61
N GLU A 82 16.33 8.01 -17.54
CA GLU A 82 14.97 7.66 -17.90
C GLU A 82 14.20 7.07 -16.70
N PRO A 83 13.00 7.58 -16.39
CA PRO A 83 12.24 7.14 -15.22
C PRO A 83 12.02 5.63 -15.17
N GLY A 84 11.73 5.01 -16.32
CA GLY A 84 11.53 3.55 -16.42
C GLY A 84 12.77 2.75 -16.04
N VAL A 85 13.98 3.30 -16.26
CA VAL A 85 15.24 2.66 -15.87
C VAL A 85 15.55 2.92 -14.40
N ALA A 86 15.45 4.18 -13.96
CA ALA A 86 15.83 4.60 -12.62
C ALA A 86 14.88 4.03 -11.54
N LEU A 87 13.57 3.99 -11.81
CA LEU A 87 12.54 3.66 -10.82
C LEU A 87 12.07 2.21 -10.86
N SER A 88 12.36 1.45 -11.92
CA SER A 88 11.87 0.08 -12.10
C SER A 88 12.29 -0.89 -10.99
N ARG A 89 13.47 -0.69 -10.42
CA ARG A 89 14.04 -1.54 -9.37
C ARG A 89 13.53 -1.20 -7.97
N LEU A 90 12.84 -0.08 -7.80
CA LEU A 90 12.29 0.34 -6.50
C LEU A 90 10.96 -0.36 -6.23
N PRO A 91 10.57 -0.54 -4.96
CA PRO A 91 9.30 -1.14 -4.59
C PRO A 91 8.12 -0.45 -5.27
N ALA A 92 7.16 -1.23 -5.78
CA ALA A 92 6.03 -0.72 -6.54
C ALA A 92 4.97 -0.06 -5.65
N ASP A 93 4.33 0.99 -6.19
CA ASP A 93 3.12 1.62 -5.65
C ASP A 93 2.13 1.89 -6.80
N ARG A 94 0.87 2.20 -6.45
CA ARG A 94 -0.19 2.57 -7.40
C ARG A 94 -0.43 4.08 -7.51
N VAL A 95 0.24 4.88 -6.70
CA VAL A 95 0.06 6.34 -6.62
C VAL A 95 1.35 7.10 -6.90
N GLY A 96 1.19 8.36 -7.27
CA GLY A 96 2.29 9.26 -7.57
C GLY A 96 3.13 8.73 -8.74
N ASN A 97 4.44 8.70 -8.57
CA ASN A 97 5.37 8.14 -9.57
C ASN A 97 5.51 6.62 -9.52
N GLN A 98 4.54 5.93 -8.90
CA GLN A 98 4.44 4.47 -8.84
C GLN A 98 5.57 3.78 -8.07
N VAL A 99 6.19 4.50 -7.14
CA VAL A 99 7.23 3.99 -6.23
C VAL A 99 6.75 4.09 -4.78
N ASN A 100 6.88 2.99 -4.04
CA ASN A 100 6.69 2.98 -2.60
C ASN A 100 7.99 3.43 -1.91
N TRP A 101 8.13 4.74 -1.76
CA TRP A 101 9.32 5.36 -1.19
C TRP A 101 9.60 4.98 0.27
N VAL A 102 8.54 4.72 1.04
CA VAL A 102 8.69 4.26 2.43
C VAL A 102 9.28 2.84 2.46
N ALA A 103 8.75 1.95 1.63
CA ALA A 103 9.31 0.60 1.52
C ALA A 103 10.76 0.62 1.01
N ALA A 104 11.09 1.52 0.09
CA ALA A 104 12.47 1.68 -0.40
C ALA A 104 13.45 2.09 0.71
N LEU A 105 13.04 2.95 1.64
CA LEU A 105 13.80 3.31 2.83
C LEU A 105 13.91 2.15 3.83
N GLU A 106 12.78 1.51 4.14
CA GLU A 106 12.73 0.42 5.13
C GLU A 106 13.52 -0.82 4.68
N GLN A 107 13.59 -1.07 3.39
CA GLN A 107 14.41 -2.13 2.78
C GLN A 107 15.88 -1.73 2.59
N GLY A 108 16.25 -0.48 2.88
CA GLY A 108 17.60 0.03 2.70
C GLY A 108 18.03 0.19 1.24
N VAL A 109 17.09 0.17 0.29
CA VAL A 109 17.37 0.36 -1.15
C VAL A 109 17.87 1.79 -1.41
N ILE A 110 17.38 2.74 -0.62
CA ILE A 110 17.81 4.13 -0.61
C ILE A 110 18.08 4.60 0.82
N ASN A 111 19.07 5.48 0.99
CA ASN A 111 19.44 6.06 2.29
C ASN A 111 19.77 7.56 2.14
N PRO A 112 18.80 8.41 1.74
CA PRO A 112 19.07 9.79 1.36
C PRO A 112 19.68 10.65 2.48
N ARG A 113 19.37 10.34 3.74
CA ARG A 113 19.87 11.10 4.90
C ARG A 113 21.33 10.84 5.23
N THR A 114 21.85 9.68 4.89
CA THR A 114 23.22 9.24 5.23
C THR A 114 24.14 9.07 4.02
N ASN A 115 23.61 9.10 2.79
CA ASN A 115 24.42 8.93 1.57
C ASN A 115 25.43 10.06 1.35
N ILE A 116 25.05 11.31 1.70
CA ILE A 116 25.92 12.49 1.53
C ILE A 116 26.70 12.77 2.82
N LEU A 117 26.06 12.62 3.98
CA LEU A 117 26.61 12.84 5.30
C LEU A 117 26.48 11.58 6.13
N PRO A 118 27.40 10.61 6.01
CA PRO A 118 27.31 9.30 6.69
C PRO A 118 27.20 9.37 8.21
N GLU A 119 27.76 10.42 8.83
CA GLU A 119 27.72 10.69 10.26
C GLU A 119 26.37 11.22 10.76
N THR A 120 25.40 11.47 9.85
CA THR A 120 24.08 11.99 10.22
C THR A 120 23.36 11.04 11.17
N LYS A 121 23.03 11.54 12.36
CA LYS A 121 22.24 10.80 13.36
C LYS A 121 20.77 10.88 12.99
N VAL A 122 20.25 9.83 12.40
CA VAL A 122 18.82 9.72 12.05
C VAL A 122 18.02 9.35 13.29
N ARG A 123 17.12 10.24 13.73
CA ARG A 123 16.19 9.99 14.84
C ARG A 123 14.84 9.59 14.26
N ILE A 124 14.42 8.37 14.54
CA ILE A 124 13.11 7.85 14.11
C ILE A 124 12.18 7.86 15.31
N LEU A 125 11.03 8.52 15.17
CA LEU A 125 9.96 8.53 16.17
C LEU A 125 8.86 7.55 15.73
N ASP A 126 8.73 6.44 16.43
CA ASP A 126 7.77 5.38 16.10
C ASP A 126 6.45 5.56 16.86
N THR A 127 5.76 6.67 16.60
CA THR A 127 4.44 6.98 17.17
C THR A 127 3.48 7.50 16.11
N ASP A 128 2.22 7.17 16.24
CA ASP A 128 1.14 7.68 15.41
C ASP A 128 0.34 8.75 16.15
N ILE A 129 -0.03 9.82 15.44
CA ILE A 129 -1.02 10.79 15.89
C ILE A 129 -2.34 10.50 15.18
N LEU A 130 -3.40 10.33 15.95
CA LEU A 130 -4.76 10.15 15.44
C LEU A 130 -5.51 11.49 15.55
N LEU A 131 -5.79 12.10 14.41
CA LEU A 131 -6.52 13.37 14.35
C LEU A 131 -8.01 13.06 14.16
N ASN A 132 -8.73 12.96 15.27
CA ASN A 132 -10.18 12.74 15.28
C ASN A 132 -10.92 14.06 15.11
N LEU A 133 -10.85 14.61 13.90
CA LEU A 133 -11.51 15.84 13.50
C LEU A 133 -13.02 15.60 13.32
N ARG A 134 -13.80 16.69 13.29
CA ARG A 134 -15.24 16.62 13.06
C ARG A 134 -15.58 16.10 11.67
N GLY A 135 -16.72 15.45 11.52
CA GLY A 135 -17.21 14.91 10.24
C GLY A 135 -17.32 13.38 10.20
N GLY A 136 -17.86 12.86 9.11
CA GLY A 136 -18.13 11.42 8.91
C GLY A 136 -16.98 10.62 8.29
N THR A 137 -15.91 11.29 7.87
CA THR A 137 -14.75 10.62 7.26
C THR A 137 -13.97 9.80 8.30
N PRO A 138 -13.25 8.75 7.88
CA PRO A 138 -12.33 8.03 8.77
C PRO A 138 -11.32 8.98 9.42
N ILE A 139 -10.86 8.62 10.61
CA ILE A 139 -9.89 9.38 11.38
C ILE A 139 -8.57 9.42 10.62
N VAL A 140 -7.93 10.58 10.61
CA VAL A 140 -6.61 10.75 10.02
C VAL A 140 -5.56 10.15 10.94
N ARG A 141 -4.75 9.23 10.41
CA ARG A 141 -3.56 8.73 11.05
C ARG A 141 -2.33 9.42 10.46
N PHE A 142 -1.59 10.11 11.30
CA PHE A 142 -0.28 10.67 10.95
C PHE A 142 0.81 9.81 11.59
N PRO A 143 1.56 9.04 10.79
CA PRO A 143 2.62 8.18 11.28
C PRO A 143 3.96 8.93 11.31
N HIS A 144 4.48 9.25 12.50
CA HIS A 144 5.78 9.89 12.63
C HIS A 144 6.90 9.04 12.03
N ARG A 145 6.85 7.72 12.18
CA ARG A 145 7.88 6.82 11.65
C ARG A 145 8.17 7.07 10.17
N GLN A 146 7.14 7.05 9.32
CA GLN A 146 7.30 7.23 7.88
C GLN A 146 7.86 8.62 7.53
N HIS A 147 7.51 9.64 8.31
CA HIS A 147 8.02 10.99 8.10
C HIS A 147 9.46 11.15 8.60
N THR A 148 9.78 10.59 9.77
CA THR A 148 11.13 10.70 10.34
C THR A 148 12.19 9.81 9.69
N LEU A 149 11.79 8.85 8.87
CA LEU A 149 12.69 8.17 7.93
C LEU A 149 13.24 9.14 6.87
N TRP A 150 12.45 10.12 6.43
CA TRP A 150 12.82 11.10 5.41
C TRP A 150 13.37 12.40 5.98
N LEU A 151 12.77 12.90 7.06
CA LEU A 151 12.88 14.28 7.54
C LEU A 151 13.34 14.30 8.98
N ASP A 152 13.96 15.40 9.38
CA ASP A 152 14.23 15.64 10.79
C ASP A 152 13.06 16.38 11.46
N CYS A 153 13.04 16.41 12.80
CA CYS A 153 12.00 17.08 13.59
C CYS A 153 11.82 18.54 13.19
N SER A 154 12.92 19.24 12.95
CA SER A 154 12.94 20.65 12.54
C SER A 154 12.33 20.94 11.16
N ASN A 155 12.17 19.92 10.30
CA ASN A 155 11.47 20.11 9.01
C ASN A 155 9.97 20.34 9.16
N CYS A 156 9.41 19.98 10.33
CA CYS A 156 7.98 20.14 10.63
C CYS A 156 7.72 21.06 11.82
N HIS A 157 8.50 20.98 12.88
CA HIS A 157 8.37 21.71 14.13
C HIS A 157 9.40 22.87 14.16
N GLU A 158 9.10 24.06 14.54
CA GLU A 158 7.86 24.67 15.05
C GLU A 158 7.20 25.61 14.03
N HIS A 159 7.59 25.48 12.75
CA HIS A 159 7.11 26.40 11.71
C HIS A 159 5.85 25.89 11.00
N LEU A 160 5.70 24.58 10.74
CA LEU A 160 4.46 24.00 10.18
C LEU A 160 3.52 23.53 11.28
N PHE A 161 4.06 22.89 12.31
CA PHE A 161 3.29 22.28 13.39
C PHE A 161 3.97 22.55 14.74
N GLN A 162 3.17 22.94 15.73
CA GLN A 162 3.64 23.01 17.11
C GLN A 162 3.80 21.60 17.66
N SER A 163 4.86 21.35 18.46
CA SER A 163 5.15 20.07 19.12
C SER A 163 4.23 19.82 20.33
N LYS A 164 2.98 20.24 20.26
CA LYS A 164 1.99 20.13 21.32
C LYS A 164 0.70 19.53 20.79
N ALA A 165 0.27 18.41 21.39
CA ALA A 165 -0.99 17.79 21.04
C ALA A 165 -2.17 18.76 21.20
N GLY A 166 -3.02 18.86 20.19
CA GLY A 166 -4.20 19.74 20.17
C GLY A 166 -3.92 21.21 19.86
N ALA A 167 -2.65 21.65 19.73
CA ALA A 167 -2.35 23.03 19.43
C ALA A 167 -2.52 23.38 17.97
N ASN A 168 -2.47 22.40 17.08
CA ASN A 168 -2.59 22.61 15.65
C ASN A 168 -4.04 22.49 15.18
N LYS A 169 -4.53 23.48 14.46
CA LYS A 169 -5.87 23.48 13.85
C LYS A 169 -5.75 23.01 12.40
N PHE A 170 -6.30 21.83 12.10
CA PHE A 170 -6.27 21.24 10.76
C PHE A 170 -7.54 21.56 9.98
N SER A 171 -7.38 21.85 8.67
CA SER A 171 -8.47 22.07 7.73
C SER A 171 -8.11 21.45 6.38
N MET A 172 -9.03 20.68 5.80
CA MET A 172 -8.83 20.14 4.44
C MET A 172 -8.70 21.24 3.41
N GLU A 173 -9.44 22.35 3.56
CA GLU A 173 -9.33 23.50 2.67
C GLU A 173 -7.89 24.04 2.64
N ARG A 174 -7.30 24.31 3.80
CA ARG A 174 -5.91 24.78 3.90
C ARG A 174 -4.91 23.78 3.33
N ILE A 175 -5.12 22.50 3.58
CA ILE A 175 -4.25 21.43 3.04
C ILE A 175 -4.32 21.42 1.51
N LEU A 176 -5.50 21.55 0.91
CA LEU A 176 -5.68 21.62 -0.54
C LEU A 176 -5.09 22.89 -1.15
N GLN A 177 -4.99 23.95 -0.37
CA GLN A 177 -4.32 25.22 -0.75
C GLN A 177 -2.79 25.16 -0.62
N GLY A 178 -2.22 24.00 -0.25
CA GLY A 178 -0.77 23.82 -0.12
C GLY A 178 -0.22 24.20 1.25
N GLU A 179 -1.07 24.31 2.29
CA GLU A 179 -0.65 24.55 3.65
C GLU A 179 -0.58 23.24 4.45
N GLN A 180 0.03 23.26 5.62
CA GLN A 180 0.12 22.14 6.54
C GLN A 180 0.66 20.86 5.85
N CYS A 181 -0.10 19.78 5.83
CA CYS A 181 0.28 18.56 5.11
C CYS A 181 0.45 18.79 3.60
N GLY A 182 -0.30 19.76 3.03
CA GLY A 182 -0.26 20.14 1.62
C GLY A 182 1.06 20.78 1.16
N VAL A 183 1.91 21.23 2.07
CA VAL A 183 3.26 21.74 1.73
C VAL A 183 4.08 20.68 1.00
N CYS A 184 3.93 19.40 1.37
CA CYS A 184 4.67 18.28 0.79
C CYS A 184 3.78 17.34 -0.05
N HIS A 185 2.57 17.03 0.46
CA HIS A 185 1.65 16.15 -0.22
C HIS A 185 0.97 16.85 -1.40
N GLY A 186 1.14 16.27 -2.58
CA GLY A 186 0.74 16.88 -3.84
C GLY A 186 1.86 17.61 -4.58
N ALA A 187 2.97 17.93 -3.88
CA ALA A 187 4.16 18.53 -4.49
C ALA A 187 5.29 17.50 -4.65
N VAL A 188 5.79 16.95 -3.54
CA VAL A 188 6.95 16.04 -3.51
C VAL A 188 6.62 14.66 -2.93
N SER A 189 5.42 14.48 -2.40
CA SER A 189 4.92 13.23 -1.84
C SER A 189 3.64 12.80 -2.56
N PHE A 190 3.00 11.69 -2.12
CA PHE A 190 1.79 11.19 -2.77
C PHE A 190 0.69 12.26 -2.84
N PRO A 191 -0.14 12.26 -3.91
CA PRO A 191 -1.10 13.32 -4.15
C PRO A 191 -2.23 13.34 -3.11
N LEU A 192 -2.78 14.52 -2.86
CA LEU A 192 -3.90 14.73 -1.91
C LEU A 192 -5.18 13.99 -2.31
N THR A 193 -5.30 13.55 -3.57
CA THR A 193 -6.39 12.68 -4.06
C THR A 193 -6.33 11.25 -3.51
N ALA A 194 -5.21 10.83 -2.93
CA ALA A 194 -5.06 9.54 -2.28
C ALA A 194 -5.61 9.55 -0.85
N CYS A 195 -6.89 9.93 -0.69
CA CYS A 195 -7.58 10.22 0.57
C CYS A 195 -7.39 9.15 1.66
N ALA A 196 -7.48 7.86 1.28
CA ALA A 196 -7.35 6.73 2.20
C ALA A 196 -5.94 6.55 2.77
N ARG A 197 -4.94 7.24 2.27
CA ARG A 197 -3.59 7.22 2.87
C ARG A 197 -3.52 7.98 4.17
N CYS A 198 -4.32 9.03 4.31
CA CYS A 198 -4.46 9.81 5.54
C CYS A 198 -5.69 9.37 6.33
N HIS A 199 -6.86 9.32 5.68
CA HIS A 199 -8.14 8.92 6.28
C HIS A 199 -8.28 7.39 6.29
N ASN A 200 -7.59 6.71 7.22
CA ASN A 200 -7.45 5.25 7.21
C ASN A 200 -7.81 4.57 8.54
N THR A 201 -8.19 5.31 9.57
CA THR A 201 -8.57 4.74 10.86
C THR A 201 -10.09 4.78 11.03
N PRO A 202 -10.77 3.62 11.14
CA PRO A 202 -12.21 3.57 11.36
C PRO A 202 -12.62 4.25 12.66
N ARG A 203 -13.80 4.89 12.67
CA ARG A 203 -14.35 5.61 13.85
C ARG A 203 -14.98 4.71 14.90
N ASP A 204 -15.35 3.51 14.52
CA ASP A 204 -15.98 2.49 15.36
C ASP A 204 -15.00 1.76 16.29
N LYS A 205 -13.69 1.99 16.09
CA LYS A 205 -12.66 1.40 16.95
C LYS A 205 -12.34 2.31 18.13
N PRO A 206 -12.09 1.74 19.34
CA PRO A 206 -11.59 2.49 20.48
C PRO A 206 -10.31 3.23 20.12
N LEU A 207 -10.26 4.51 20.39
CA LEU A 207 -9.05 5.32 20.18
C LEU A 207 -8.16 5.25 21.42
N PRO A 208 -6.82 5.16 21.24
CA PRO A 208 -5.89 5.28 22.34
C PRO A 208 -6.03 6.67 23.02
N ALA A 209 -5.68 6.74 24.31
CA ALA A 209 -5.79 7.96 25.10
C ALA A 209 -5.05 9.16 24.50
N ALA A 210 -4.01 8.91 23.70
CA ALA A 210 -3.20 9.92 23.03
C ALA A 210 -3.85 10.47 21.73
N ALA A 211 -5.04 9.99 21.33
CA ALA A 211 -5.69 10.50 20.14
C ALA A 211 -6.08 11.98 20.31
N VAL A 212 -5.64 12.82 19.40
CA VAL A 212 -6.00 14.25 19.38
C VAL A 212 -7.45 14.38 18.93
N ARG A 213 -8.30 14.90 19.79
CA ARG A 213 -9.68 15.25 19.42
C ARG A 213 -9.68 16.64 18.83
N GLY A 214 -10.30 16.79 17.66
CA GLY A 214 -10.53 18.12 17.06
C GLY A 214 -11.44 18.95 17.96
N SER A 215 -11.07 20.18 18.14
CA SER A 215 -11.89 21.23 18.78
C SER A 215 -12.97 21.72 17.82
#